data_0aaadb72997e584f303535c7ce186c7f
#
_entry.id   0aaadb72997e584f303535c7ce186c7f
#
_cell.length_a   1.000
_cell.length_b   1.000
_cell.length_c   1.000
_cell.angle_alpha   90.00
_cell.angle_beta   90.00
_cell.angle_gamma   90.00
#
_symmetry.space_group_name_H-M   'P 1'
#
loop_
_entity.id
_entity.type
_entity.pdbx_description
1 polymer ?
#
loop_
_entity_poly.entity_id
_entity_poly.type
_entity_poly.pdbx_seq_one_letter_code
_entity_poly.pdbx_strand_id
1 'polypeptide(L)'
;AFSSRIESKLNSKIKFNVITGYPKDYAPALLKGRASEIRSNLQVHGAKKIVFVIDENSLNDSRWHTGHELQRDNYSYILKKIFEEPWLGVIFKPKRAIDLRFRLGPVVKLLDKAIATGRCYIFEDSGRYTTTAPPILAGLASDVCIHGHLSAGTAALECALEGIPTLLIDREGTPYSKLSELPKEKVIFQDWPSAIDSMLLHFNSPEGLPGFG
;
A
#
# COMPACT_ATOMS: atom_id res chain seq x y z
N ALA A 1 25.46 -9.01 -2.34
CA ALA A 1 24.66 -9.63 -3.41
C ALA A 1 24.30 -8.66 -4.55
N PHE A 2 23.85 -7.44 -4.27
CA PHE A 2 23.48 -6.47 -5.32
C PHE A 2 24.71 -5.88 -6.03
N SER A 3 25.72 -5.51 -5.29
CA SER A 3 27.00 -4.96 -5.82
C SER A 3 27.74 -5.95 -6.74
N SER A 4 27.80 -7.23 -6.37
CA SER A 4 28.45 -8.24 -7.21
C SER A 4 27.73 -8.46 -8.55
N ARG A 5 26.38 -8.31 -8.59
CA ARG A 5 25.62 -8.35 -9.83
C ARG A 5 25.88 -7.13 -10.73
N ILE A 6 26.07 -5.95 -10.13
CA ILE A 6 26.40 -4.73 -10.88
C ILE A 6 27.81 -4.85 -11.45
N GLU A 7 28.79 -5.29 -10.67
CA GLU A 7 30.18 -5.51 -11.14
C GLU A 7 30.22 -6.43 -12.35
N SER A 8 29.53 -7.57 -12.28
CA SER A 8 29.52 -8.55 -13.38
C SER A 8 28.83 -8.03 -14.65
N LYS A 9 27.80 -7.16 -14.50
CA LYS A 9 27.08 -6.62 -15.65
C LYS A 9 27.73 -5.41 -16.29
N LEU A 10 28.38 -4.56 -15.51
CA LEU A 10 28.97 -3.31 -15.99
C LEU A 10 30.46 -3.44 -16.28
N ASN A 11 31.06 -4.62 -16.01
CA ASN A 11 32.51 -4.85 -16.12
C ASN A 11 33.34 -3.76 -15.41
N SER A 12 32.81 -3.25 -14.30
CA SER A 12 33.41 -2.19 -13.51
C SER A 12 33.90 -2.73 -12.17
N LYS A 13 35.08 -2.30 -11.74
CA LYS A 13 35.59 -2.63 -10.41
C LYS A 13 35.03 -1.65 -9.38
N ILE A 14 34.19 -2.14 -8.47
CA ILE A 14 33.72 -1.37 -7.32
C ILE A 14 34.90 -1.24 -6.33
N LYS A 15 35.33 -0.01 -6.10
CA LYS A 15 36.47 0.29 -5.26
C LYS A 15 36.18 0.11 -3.76
N PHE A 16 34.96 0.39 -3.36
CA PHE A 16 34.44 0.26 -2.00
C PHE A 16 32.99 -0.22 -2.01
N ASN A 17 32.65 -1.10 -1.10
CA ASN A 17 31.29 -1.55 -0.87
C ASN A 17 30.94 -1.27 0.59
N VAL A 18 29.98 -0.35 0.81
CA VAL A 18 29.51 0.02 2.14
C VAL A 18 28.07 -0.44 2.31
N ILE A 19 27.82 -1.21 3.35
CA ILE A 19 26.46 -1.62 3.74
C ILE A 19 25.91 -0.51 4.64
N THR A 20 24.99 0.30 4.10
CA THR A 20 24.42 1.45 4.82
C THR A 20 23.05 1.15 5.47
N GLY A 21 22.52 -0.05 5.31
CA GLY A 21 21.13 -0.33 5.68
C GLY A 21 20.13 0.30 4.69
N TYR A 22 18.90 0.51 5.15
CA TYR A 22 17.87 1.17 4.35
C TYR A 22 18.01 2.70 4.49
N PRO A 23 18.21 3.45 3.40
CA PRO A 23 18.56 4.89 3.50
C PRO A 23 17.48 5.79 4.11
N LYS A 24 16.25 5.28 4.27
CA LYS A 24 15.10 6.03 4.80
C LYS A 24 14.58 5.52 6.15
N ASP A 25 15.34 4.67 6.85
CA ASP A 25 14.94 4.12 8.16
C ASP A 25 14.77 5.16 9.26
N TYR A 26 15.29 6.37 9.08
CA TYR A 26 15.07 7.51 9.97
C TYR A 26 13.70 8.19 9.80
N ALA A 27 13.06 8.02 8.63
CA ALA A 27 11.85 8.74 8.29
C ALA A 27 10.65 8.41 9.20
N PRO A 28 10.41 7.16 9.62
CA PRO A 28 9.32 6.82 10.51
C PRO A 28 9.31 7.63 11.80
N ALA A 29 10.47 7.80 12.43
CA ALA A 29 10.58 8.56 13.69
C ALA A 29 10.10 10.01 13.55
N LEU A 30 10.38 10.65 12.40
CA LEU A 30 10.00 12.04 12.12
C LEU A 30 8.52 12.18 11.73
N LEU A 31 7.86 11.10 11.33
CA LEU A 31 6.51 11.13 10.77
C LEU A 31 5.43 10.70 11.75
N LYS A 32 5.77 10.16 12.92
CA LYS A 32 4.82 9.64 13.91
C LYS A 32 3.74 10.64 14.32
N GLY A 33 4.11 11.90 14.55
CA GLY A 33 3.14 12.95 14.92
C GLY A 33 2.08 13.14 13.83
N ARG A 34 2.53 13.34 12.58
CA ARG A 34 1.61 13.51 11.44
C ARG A 34 0.77 12.26 11.15
N ALA A 35 1.34 11.07 11.33
CA ALA A 35 0.61 9.82 11.20
C ALA A 35 -0.51 9.71 12.25
N SER A 36 -0.21 10.10 13.49
CA SER A 36 -1.18 10.13 14.58
C SER A 36 -2.34 11.11 14.30
N GLU A 37 -2.06 12.28 13.72
CA GLU A 37 -3.09 13.24 13.31
C GLU A 37 -4.03 12.66 12.26
N ILE A 38 -3.49 12.03 11.21
CA ILE A 38 -4.28 11.38 10.16
C ILE A 38 -5.16 10.28 10.77
N ARG A 39 -4.57 9.44 11.62
CA ARG A 39 -5.29 8.37 12.32
C ARG A 39 -6.43 8.92 13.17
N SER A 40 -6.15 9.92 13.98
CA SER A 40 -7.14 10.55 14.87
C SER A 40 -8.31 11.14 14.07
N ASN A 41 -8.04 11.79 12.94
CA ASN A 41 -9.08 12.33 12.07
C ASN A 41 -10.03 11.25 11.55
N LEU A 42 -9.52 10.09 11.14
CA LEU A 42 -10.35 8.97 10.70
C LEU A 42 -11.14 8.37 11.87
N GLN A 43 -10.53 8.28 13.06
CA GLN A 43 -11.15 7.73 14.27
C GLN A 43 -12.31 8.58 14.77
N VAL A 44 -12.20 9.90 14.72
CA VAL A 44 -13.30 10.84 15.08
C VAL A 44 -14.55 10.58 14.21
N HIS A 45 -14.38 10.08 12.99
CA HIS A 45 -15.47 9.72 12.09
C HIS A 45 -15.89 8.24 12.18
N GLY A 46 -15.43 7.53 13.20
CA GLY A 46 -15.86 6.16 13.52
C GLY A 46 -14.95 5.05 13.03
N ALA A 47 -13.82 5.33 12.39
CA ALA A 47 -12.85 4.30 12.01
C ALA A 47 -12.21 3.68 13.27
N LYS A 48 -12.41 2.39 13.50
CA LYS A 48 -11.76 1.63 14.59
C LYS A 48 -10.48 0.95 14.11
N LYS A 49 -10.48 0.48 12.87
CA LYS A 49 -9.33 -0.10 12.18
C LYS A 49 -9.12 0.61 10.85
N ILE A 50 -7.87 0.80 10.48
CA ILE A 50 -7.48 1.59 9.32
C ILE A 50 -6.59 0.75 8.41
N VAL A 51 -6.94 0.70 7.14
CA VAL A 51 -6.19 0.00 6.10
C VAL A 51 -5.52 1.02 5.19
N PHE A 52 -4.24 0.86 4.97
CA PHE A 52 -3.51 1.59 3.95
C PHE A 52 -3.50 0.79 2.65
N VAL A 53 -4.03 1.35 1.58
CA VAL A 53 -3.96 0.81 0.23
C VAL A 53 -2.85 1.51 -0.54
N ILE A 54 -1.81 0.75 -0.87
CA ILE A 54 -0.68 1.22 -1.66
C ILE A 54 -1.09 1.22 -3.13
N ASP A 55 -1.08 2.40 -3.75
CA ASP A 55 -1.45 2.57 -5.15
C ASP A 55 -0.21 2.68 -6.04
N GLU A 56 -0.21 1.89 -7.10
CA GLU A 56 0.74 2.02 -8.20
C GLU A 56 0.17 2.89 -9.32
N ASN A 57 1.07 3.50 -10.10
CA ASN A 57 0.64 4.29 -11.24
C ASN A 57 0.11 3.37 -12.34
N SER A 58 -1.12 3.62 -12.81
CA SER A 58 -1.71 2.87 -13.91
C SER A 58 -1.48 3.55 -15.26
N LEU A 59 -1.46 2.73 -16.31
CA LEU A 59 -1.36 3.14 -17.70
C LEU A 59 -2.64 2.76 -18.45
N ASN A 60 -2.94 3.45 -19.54
CA ASN A 60 -4.05 3.07 -20.41
C ASN A 60 -3.64 1.92 -21.34
N ASP A 61 -3.26 0.80 -20.75
CA ASP A 61 -2.81 -0.40 -21.45
C ASP A 61 -3.24 -1.64 -20.68
N SER A 62 -4.22 -2.37 -21.21
CA SER A 62 -4.79 -3.56 -20.59
C SER A 62 -3.84 -4.77 -20.60
N ARG A 63 -2.72 -4.72 -21.31
CA ARG A 63 -1.70 -5.77 -21.33
C ARG A 63 -0.84 -5.78 -20.07
N TRP A 64 -0.88 -4.71 -19.29
CA TRP A 64 -0.08 -4.58 -18.09
C TRP A 64 -0.94 -4.74 -16.84
N HIS A 65 -0.37 -5.38 -15.83
CA HIS A 65 -0.97 -5.51 -14.50
C HIS A 65 -1.26 -4.16 -13.82
N THR A 66 -0.76 -3.07 -14.37
CA THR A 66 -1.01 -1.69 -13.94
C THR A 66 -2.00 -0.97 -14.85
N GLY A 67 -2.88 -1.67 -15.55
CA GLY A 67 -3.94 -1.08 -16.36
C GLY A 67 -4.94 -0.27 -15.56
N HIS A 68 -5.54 0.75 -16.18
CA HIS A 68 -6.55 1.58 -15.50
C HIS A 68 -7.75 0.77 -15.01
N GLU A 69 -8.17 -0.26 -15.75
CA GLU A 69 -9.28 -1.13 -15.35
C GLU A 69 -8.97 -1.85 -14.04
N LEU A 70 -7.79 -2.48 -13.97
CA LEU A 70 -7.38 -3.18 -12.76
C LEU A 70 -7.27 -2.23 -11.56
N GLN A 71 -6.77 -1.01 -11.76
CA GLN A 71 -6.74 0.00 -10.70
C GLN A 71 -8.14 0.40 -10.26
N ARG A 72 -9.08 0.59 -11.19
CA ARG A 72 -10.49 0.88 -10.90
C ARG A 72 -11.14 -0.22 -10.07
N ASP A 73 -10.86 -1.48 -10.42
CA ASP A 73 -11.35 -2.64 -9.67
C ASP A 73 -10.81 -2.65 -8.24
N ASN A 74 -9.51 -2.42 -8.07
CA ASN A 74 -8.87 -2.33 -6.74
C ASN A 74 -9.53 -1.26 -5.88
N TYR A 75 -9.67 -0.04 -6.42
CA TYR A 75 -10.34 1.05 -5.69
C TYR A 75 -11.80 0.76 -5.43
N SER A 76 -12.55 0.28 -6.43
CA SER A 76 -13.96 -0.03 -6.27
C SER A 76 -14.22 -1.06 -5.19
N TYR A 77 -13.38 -2.08 -5.11
CA TYR A 77 -13.51 -3.14 -4.12
C TYR A 77 -13.37 -2.59 -2.69
N ILE A 78 -12.25 -1.94 -2.39
CA ILE A 78 -12.01 -1.43 -1.05
C ILE A 78 -12.94 -0.27 -0.66
N LEU A 79 -13.32 0.59 -1.62
CA LEU A 79 -14.26 1.67 -1.37
C LEU A 79 -15.66 1.15 -1.02
N LYS A 80 -16.10 0.05 -1.62
CA LYS A 80 -17.38 -0.61 -1.23
C LYS A 80 -17.29 -1.11 0.21
N LYS A 81 -16.16 -1.68 0.62
CA LYS A 81 -15.96 -2.19 1.98
C LYS A 81 -16.10 -1.09 3.05
N ILE A 82 -15.72 0.16 2.77
CA ILE A 82 -15.94 1.29 3.70
C ILE A 82 -17.43 1.47 4.03
N PHE A 83 -18.32 1.22 3.07
CA PHE A 83 -19.77 1.33 3.29
C PHE A 83 -20.36 0.09 3.94
N GLU A 84 -19.83 -1.09 3.62
CA GLU A 84 -20.25 -2.37 4.21
C GLU A 84 -19.81 -2.48 5.67
N GLU A 85 -18.61 -1.93 6.00
CA GLU A 85 -17.98 -1.99 7.31
C GLU A 85 -17.86 -0.59 7.93
N PRO A 86 -18.86 -0.12 8.71
CA PRO A 86 -18.88 1.25 9.26
C PRO A 86 -17.72 1.59 10.19
N TRP A 87 -17.01 0.58 10.71
CA TRP A 87 -15.84 0.72 11.57
C TRP A 87 -14.52 0.77 10.81
N LEU A 88 -14.54 0.54 9.50
CA LEU A 88 -13.34 0.51 8.66
C LEU A 88 -12.99 1.91 8.14
N GLY A 89 -11.73 2.31 8.35
CA GLY A 89 -11.11 3.46 7.70
C GLY A 89 -10.14 3.03 6.61
N VAL A 90 -9.98 3.84 5.58
CA VAL A 90 -9.04 3.56 4.49
C VAL A 90 -8.19 4.78 4.17
N ILE A 91 -6.91 4.56 3.97
CA ILE A 91 -5.97 5.57 3.49
C ILE A 91 -5.48 5.15 2.10
N PHE A 92 -5.58 6.04 1.12
CA PHE A 92 -4.95 5.88 -0.18
C PHE A 92 -3.75 6.82 -0.31
N LYS A 93 -2.61 6.28 -0.72
CA LYS A 93 -1.44 7.08 -1.11
C LYS A 93 -1.13 6.80 -2.57
N PRO A 94 -1.70 7.58 -3.50
CA PRO A 94 -1.42 7.42 -4.91
C PRO A 94 0.03 7.77 -5.22
N LYS A 95 0.63 7.01 -6.12
CA LYS A 95 1.97 7.29 -6.64
C LYS A 95 2.00 8.61 -7.42
N ARG A 96 0.91 8.89 -8.16
CA ARG A 96 0.65 10.15 -8.85
C ARG A 96 -0.76 10.61 -8.53
N ALA A 97 -0.88 11.56 -7.63
CA ALA A 97 -2.19 12.08 -7.21
C ALA A 97 -2.83 12.97 -8.28
N ILE A 98 -2.02 13.73 -9.01
CA ILE A 98 -2.48 14.75 -9.98
C ILE A 98 -3.41 14.19 -11.07
N ASP A 99 -3.21 12.97 -11.52
CA ASP A 99 -4.02 12.33 -12.55
C ASP A 99 -4.88 11.17 -12.05
N LEU A 100 -4.92 10.94 -10.73
CA LEU A 100 -5.66 9.84 -10.15
C LEU A 100 -7.14 9.86 -10.53
N ARG A 101 -7.79 10.99 -10.42
CA ARG A 101 -9.22 11.14 -10.74
C ARG A 101 -9.51 10.81 -12.21
N PHE A 102 -8.63 11.21 -13.11
CA PHE A 102 -8.73 10.83 -14.52
C PHE A 102 -8.60 9.31 -14.69
N ARG A 103 -7.61 8.68 -14.05
CA ARG A 103 -7.36 7.24 -14.13
C ARG A 103 -8.51 6.41 -13.55
N LEU A 104 -9.10 6.87 -12.47
CA LEU A 104 -10.24 6.22 -11.81
C LEU A 104 -11.55 6.36 -12.60
N GLY A 105 -11.71 7.39 -13.44
CA GLY A 105 -12.89 7.56 -14.26
C GLY A 105 -14.19 7.48 -13.47
N PRO A 106 -15.11 6.54 -13.76
CA PRO A 106 -16.41 6.46 -13.08
C PRO A 106 -16.32 6.15 -11.57
N VAL A 107 -15.20 5.58 -11.11
CA VAL A 107 -14.98 5.22 -9.69
C VAL A 107 -14.79 6.46 -8.81
N VAL A 108 -14.47 7.62 -9.41
CA VAL A 108 -14.35 8.90 -8.70
C VAL A 108 -15.58 9.22 -7.86
N LYS A 109 -16.79 8.94 -8.37
CA LYS A 109 -18.03 9.17 -7.62
C LYS A 109 -18.10 8.34 -6.33
N LEU A 110 -17.57 7.13 -6.37
CA LEU A 110 -17.51 6.25 -5.20
C LEU A 110 -16.44 6.74 -4.22
N LEU A 111 -15.29 7.18 -4.73
CA LEU A 111 -14.23 7.80 -3.93
C LEU A 111 -14.72 9.04 -3.19
N ASP A 112 -15.41 9.96 -3.88
CA ASP A 112 -15.95 11.18 -3.27
C ASP A 112 -16.97 10.87 -2.16
N LYS A 113 -17.84 9.88 -2.38
CA LYS A 113 -18.75 9.40 -1.33
C LYS A 113 -18.00 8.82 -0.13
N ALA A 114 -16.95 8.06 -0.35
CA ALA A 114 -16.14 7.49 0.73
C ALA A 114 -15.40 8.58 1.52
N ILE A 115 -14.82 9.58 0.84
CA ILE A 115 -14.19 10.75 1.47
C ILE A 115 -15.22 11.50 2.33
N ALA A 116 -16.44 11.69 1.83
CA ALA A 116 -17.52 12.37 2.56
C ALA A 116 -17.93 11.67 3.85
N THR A 117 -17.61 10.37 4.03
CA THR A 117 -17.83 9.67 5.32
C THR A 117 -16.86 10.12 6.41
N GLY A 118 -15.77 10.81 6.08
CA GLY A 118 -14.66 11.13 6.96
C GLY A 118 -13.76 9.93 7.31
N ARG A 119 -14.08 8.72 6.81
CA ARG A 119 -13.31 7.48 7.06
C ARG A 119 -12.42 7.08 5.88
N CYS A 120 -12.39 7.88 4.83
CA CYS A 120 -11.48 7.70 3.71
C CYS A 120 -10.55 8.92 3.59
N TYR A 121 -9.26 8.70 3.72
CA TYR A 121 -8.23 9.71 3.55
C TYR A 121 -7.45 9.44 2.27
N ILE A 122 -7.22 10.48 1.48
CA ILE A 122 -6.40 10.40 0.28
C ILE A 122 -5.32 11.48 0.33
N PHE A 123 -4.08 11.08 0.05
CA PHE A 123 -3.00 12.03 -0.12
C PHE A 123 -3.13 12.75 -1.45
N GLU A 124 -3.32 14.05 -1.41
CA GLU A 124 -3.30 14.92 -2.59
C GLU A 124 -1.95 15.62 -2.64
N ASP A 125 -1.28 15.54 -3.80
CA ASP A 125 -0.03 16.25 -4.03
C ASP A 125 -0.33 17.65 -4.55
N SER A 126 0.27 18.65 -3.92
CA SER A 126 0.14 20.05 -4.30
C SER A 126 1.08 20.48 -5.43
N GLY A 127 1.90 19.57 -5.98
CA GLY A 127 2.91 19.92 -6.98
C GLY A 127 3.24 18.83 -8.00
N ARG A 128 3.72 19.26 -9.16
CA ARG A 128 4.02 18.38 -10.30
C ARG A 128 5.15 17.39 -10.04
N TYR A 129 6.05 17.69 -9.09
CA TYR A 129 7.28 16.95 -8.83
C TYR A 129 7.54 16.64 -7.36
N THR A 130 6.68 17.06 -6.45
CA THR A 130 6.86 16.89 -5.01
C THR A 130 5.83 15.93 -4.46
N THR A 131 6.25 14.72 -4.17
CA THR A 131 5.52 13.87 -3.22
C THR A 131 5.79 14.43 -1.83
N THR A 132 4.85 15.16 -1.27
CA THR A 132 4.96 15.77 0.06
C THR A 132 4.91 14.74 1.20
N ALA A 133 4.60 13.48 0.91
CA ALA A 133 4.47 12.43 1.90
C ALA A 133 5.03 11.10 1.39
N PRO A 134 5.98 10.48 2.09
CA PRO A 134 6.43 9.13 1.78
C PRO A 134 5.34 8.10 2.13
N PRO A 135 5.30 6.93 1.47
CA PRO A 135 4.29 5.89 1.72
C PRO A 135 4.22 5.44 3.18
N ILE A 136 5.36 5.38 3.86
CA ILE A 136 5.43 4.98 5.26
C ILE A 136 4.59 5.87 6.19
N LEU A 137 4.35 7.14 5.84
CA LEU A 137 3.45 8.00 6.61
C LEU A 137 2.03 7.43 6.67
N ALA A 138 1.53 6.92 5.55
CA ALA A 138 0.23 6.26 5.50
C ALA A 138 0.24 4.93 6.27
N GLY A 139 1.33 4.18 6.15
CA GLY A 139 1.55 2.93 6.92
C GLY A 139 1.46 3.17 8.42
N LEU A 140 2.22 4.13 8.95
CA LEU A 140 2.23 4.47 10.37
C LEU A 140 0.86 4.91 10.91
N ALA A 141 -0.02 5.42 10.07
CA ALA A 141 -1.38 5.78 10.43
C ALA A 141 -2.37 4.60 10.38
N SER A 142 -1.93 3.42 9.93
CA SER A 142 -2.77 2.27 9.61
C SER A 142 -2.52 1.08 10.53
N ASP A 143 -3.46 0.13 10.55
CA ASP A 143 -3.33 -1.14 11.26
C ASP A 143 -2.84 -2.26 10.33
N VAL A 144 -3.10 -2.13 9.04
CA VAL A 144 -2.71 -3.08 7.98
C VAL A 144 -2.41 -2.32 6.70
N CYS A 145 -1.41 -2.78 5.94
CA CYS A 145 -1.12 -2.31 4.59
C CYS A 145 -1.49 -3.37 3.56
N ILE A 146 -2.02 -2.96 2.41
CA ILE A 146 -2.28 -3.85 1.28
C ILE A 146 -1.65 -3.27 0.03
N HIS A 147 -0.83 -4.08 -0.66
CA HIS A 147 -0.24 -3.74 -1.93
C HIS A 147 -0.82 -4.63 -3.04
N GLY A 148 -1.40 -4.01 -4.05
CA GLY A 148 -2.12 -4.70 -5.13
C GLY A 148 -1.25 -5.45 -6.15
N HIS A 149 0.08 -5.47 -5.98
CA HIS A 149 1.05 -6.07 -6.92
C HIS A 149 2.29 -6.57 -6.20
N LEU A 150 2.96 -7.60 -6.75
CA LEU A 150 4.28 -8.04 -6.28
C LEU A 150 5.45 -7.30 -6.93
N SER A 151 5.23 -6.61 -8.04
CA SER A 151 6.31 -6.07 -8.87
C SER A 151 7.02 -4.84 -8.30
N ALA A 152 6.40 -4.09 -7.39
CA ALA A 152 6.91 -2.82 -6.88
C ALA A 152 6.82 -2.71 -5.35
N GLY A 153 7.30 -3.71 -4.65
CA GLY A 153 7.12 -3.89 -3.22
C GLY A 153 7.81 -2.91 -2.27
N THR A 154 8.52 -1.86 -2.73
CA THR A 154 9.33 -1.00 -1.83
C THR A 154 8.49 -0.35 -0.73
N ALA A 155 7.33 0.20 -1.06
CA ALA A 155 6.45 0.83 -0.08
C ALA A 155 5.87 -0.19 0.92
N ALA A 156 5.57 -1.40 0.45
CA ALA A 156 5.13 -2.50 1.28
C ALA A 156 6.24 -2.95 2.24
N LEU A 157 7.48 -3.06 1.75
CA LEU A 157 8.64 -3.39 2.58
C LEU A 157 8.92 -2.32 3.65
N GLU A 158 8.75 -1.03 3.32
CA GLU A 158 8.86 0.06 4.32
C GLU A 158 7.86 -0.15 5.47
N CYS A 159 6.62 -0.51 5.17
CA CYS A 159 5.61 -0.78 6.19
C CYS A 159 5.92 -2.03 7.02
N ALA A 160 6.33 -3.12 6.36
CA ALA A 160 6.69 -4.37 7.05
C ALA A 160 7.90 -4.19 7.97
N LEU A 161 8.91 -3.40 7.58
CA LEU A 161 10.07 -3.08 8.42
C LEU A 161 9.70 -2.32 9.71
N GLU A 162 8.61 -1.56 9.69
CA GLU A 162 8.06 -0.88 10.88
C GLU A 162 7.09 -1.77 11.69
N GLY A 163 7.02 -3.06 11.36
CA GLY A 163 6.14 -4.03 12.06
C GLY A 163 4.66 -3.87 11.74
N ILE A 164 4.32 -3.19 10.65
CA ILE A 164 2.93 -3.04 10.22
C ILE A 164 2.58 -4.26 9.35
N PRO A 165 1.56 -5.06 9.71
CA PRO A 165 1.11 -6.17 8.90
C PRO A 165 0.87 -5.74 7.45
N THR A 166 1.49 -6.45 6.50
CA THR A 166 1.51 -6.02 5.10
C THR A 166 1.13 -7.17 4.19
N LEU A 167 0.00 -7.02 3.50
CA LEU A 167 -0.53 -8.00 2.56
C LEU A 167 -0.15 -7.64 1.13
N LEU A 168 0.17 -8.65 0.33
CA LEU A 168 0.54 -8.52 -1.07
C LEU A 168 -0.47 -9.30 -1.91
N ILE A 169 -0.94 -8.70 -3.00
CA ILE A 169 -1.83 -9.37 -3.94
C ILE A 169 -1.04 -9.74 -5.20
N ASP A 170 -0.90 -11.04 -5.45
CA ASP A 170 -0.24 -11.58 -6.64
C ASP A 170 -1.26 -11.98 -7.70
N ARG A 171 -1.71 -11.03 -8.50
CA ARG A 171 -2.55 -11.30 -9.67
C ARG A 171 -1.78 -11.70 -10.91
N GLU A 172 -0.48 -11.48 -10.88
CA GLU A 172 0.39 -11.57 -12.06
C GLU A 172 1.06 -12.93 -12.16
N GLY A 173 1.13 -13.67 -11.04
CA GLY A 173 1.87 -14.92 -10.96
C GLY A 173 3.35 -14.72 -11.29
N THR A 174 3.97 -13.62 -10.82
CA THR A 174 5.34 -13.25 -11.18
C THR A 174 6.36 -14.15 -10.50
N PRO A 175 6.94 -15.16 -11.18
CA PRO A 175 7.81 -16.13 -10.54
C PRO A 175 9.20 -15.58 -10.19
N TYR A 176 9.52 -14.37 -10.65
CA TYR A 176 10.85 -13.77 -10.51
C TYR A 176 11.01 -12.85 -9.31
N SER A 177 9.92 -12.53 -8.64
CA SER A 177 9.95 -11.70 -7.42
C SER A 177 10.35 -12.58 -6.23
N LYS A 178 11.34 -12.13 -5.45
CA LYS A 178 11.66 -12.75 -4.16
C LYS A 178 10.49 -12.72 -3.18
N LEU A 179 9.57 -11.77 -3.35
CA LEU A 179 8.37 -11.68 -2.54
C LEU A 179 7.42 -12.86 -2.76
N SER A 180 7.49 -13.56 -3.92
CA SER A 180 6.67 -14.75 -4.18
C SER A 180 6.99 -15.94 -3.27
N GLU A 181 8.13 -15.91 -2.56
CA GLU A 181 8.56 -16.92 -1.59
C GLU A 181 7.91 -16.72 -0.20
N LEU A 182 7.24 -15.57 0.03
CA LEU A 182 6.56 -15.29 1.30
C LEU A 182 5.33 -16.19 1.50
N PRO A 183 4.87 -16.40 2.76
CA PRO A 183 3.76 -17.29 3.06
C PRO A 183 2.47 -16.92 2.33
N LYS A 184 1.94 -17.89 1.56
CA LYS A 184 0.64 -17.75 0.88
C LYS A 184 -0.48 -17.78 1.92
N GLU A 185 -1.58 -17.06 1.62
CA GLU A 185 -2.78 -16.92 2.46
C GLU A 185 -2.54 -16.29 3.85
N LYS A 186 -1.31 -15.82 4.09
CA LYS A 186 -0.93 -15.04 5.27
C LYS A 186 -0.37 -13.68 4.91
N VAL A 187 0.53 -13.65 3.93
CA VAL A 187 1.18 -12.45 3.41
C VAL A 187 0.79 -12.23 1.95
N ILE A 188 0.80 -13.30 1.13
CA ILE A 188 0.46 -13.26 -0.29
C ILE A 188 -0.92 -13.84 -0.52
N PHE A 189 -1.75 -13.09 -1.24
CA PHE A 189 -3.10 -13.47 -1.65
C PHE A 189 -3.22 -13.38 -3.18
N GLN A 190 -4.12 -14.16 -3.76
CA GLN A 190 -4.34 -14.17 -5.22
C GLN A 190 -5.31 -13.08 -5.67
N ASP A 191 -6.15 -12.60 -4.76
CA ASP A 191 -7.18 -11.61 -5.05
C ASP A 191 -7.55 -10.75 -3.84
N TRP A 192 -8.30 -9.69 -4.09
CA TRP A 192 -8.79 -8.79 -3.07
C TRP A 192 -9.77 -9.44 -2.08
N PRO A 193 -10.75 -10.26 -2.52
CA PRO A 193 -11.64 -10.93 -1.60
C PRO A 193 -10.92 -11.72 -0.52
N SER A 194 -10.01 -12.62 -0.91
CA SER A 194 -9.26 -13.45 0.04
C SER A 194 -8.39 -12.64 1.00
N ALA A 195 -7.75 -11.57 0.50
CA ALA A 195 -6.94 -10.68 1.34
C ALA A 195 -7.80 -9.92 2.36
N ILE A 196 -8.94 -9.38 1.93
CA ILE A 196 -9.84 -8.64 2.83
C ILE A 196 -10.53 -9.56 3.82
N ASP A 197 -10.99 -10.75 3.41
CA ASP A 197 -11.62 -11.71 4.33
C ASP A 197 -10.62 -12.15 5.41
N SER A 198 -9.36 -12.41 5.05
CA SER A 198 -8.30 -12.70 6.01
C SER A 198 -8.03 -11.53 6.95
N MET A 199 -8.01 -10.30 6.43
CA MET A 199 -7.84 -9.08 7.23
C MET A 199 -9.01 -8.88 8.21
N LEU A 200 -10.25 -9.06 7.78
CA LEU A 200 -11.42 -8.94 8.64
C LEU A 200 -11.41 -10.01 9.73
N LEU A 201 -11.01 -11.22 9.39
CA LEU A 201 -10.84 -12.29 10.37
C LEU A 201 -9.74 -11.95 11.38
N HIS A 202 -8.62 -11.40 10.93
CA HIS A 202 -7.55 -10.92 11.80
C HIS A 202 -8.03 -9.86 12.77
N PHE A 203 -8.80 -8.87 12.30
CA PHE A 203 -9.33 -7.80 13.15
C PHE A 203 -10.40 -8.27 14.13
N ASN A 204 -11.15 -9.31 13.80
CA ASN A 204 -12.17 -9.88 14.67
C ASN A 204 -11.61 -10.92 15.68
N SER A 205 -10.38 -11.36 15.50
CA SER A 205 -9.70 -12.29 16.40
C SER A 205 -9.03 -11.49 17.55
N PRO A 206 -9.25 -11.84 18.83
CA PRO A 206 -8.70 -11.09 19.97
C PRO A 206 -7.17 -10.95 19.93
N GLU A 207 -6.47 -11.99 19.48
CA GLU A 207 -5.00 -12.03 19.38
C GLU A 207 -4.50 -11.85 17.94
N GLY A 208 -5.41 -11.57 16.99
CA GLY A 208 -5.11 -11.57 15.57
C GLY A 208 -4.85 -12.98 15.01
N LEU A 209 -4.51 -13.05 13.74
CA LEU A 209 -4.13 -14.33 13.09
C LEU A 209 -2.61 -14.53 13.15
N PRO A 210 -2.11 -15.70 13.58
CA PRO A 210 -0.68 -15.99 13.63
C PRO A 210 -0.01 -15.89 12.26
N GLY A 211 1.04 -15.06 12.17
CA GLY A 211 1.82 -14.86 10.94
C GLY A 211 1.07 -14.08 9.86
N PHE A 212 0.08 -13.29 10.22
CA PHE A 212 -0.63 -12.41 9.32
C PHE A 212 0.22 -11.17 8.98
N GLY A 213 0.44 -10.91 7.69
CA GLY A 213 1.15 -9.75 7.16
C GLY A 213 2.67 -9.80 7.26
#